data_a0b907e2f76fa2711483510ab38df0ea
#
_entry.id   a0b907e2f76fa2711483510ab38df0ea
#
_cell.length_a   1.000
_cell.length_b   1.000
_cell.length_c   1.000
_cell.angle_alpha   90.00
_cell.angle_beta   90.00
_cell.angle_gamma   90.00
#
_symmetry.space_group_name_H-M   'P 1'
#
loop_
_entity.id
_entity.type
_entity.pdbx_description
1 polymer ?
#
loop_
_entity_poly.entity_id
_entity_poly.type
_entity_poly.pdbx_seq_one_letter_code
_entity_poly.pdbx_strand_id
1 'polypeptide(L)'
;ADVARLKEFRATLDQMYATDFAKGATVTASSTRKNHLYQASHLTDGKDDTSWALANDAKTGEFTVDLGQKRRFDVVELKEDIAKGQRISGFKVEVELNGRWVPYGEGSTVGYRRLIQGQPVEAQKIRVTITGAQATPILTNFSIYKTPSSIEKTDGYPLGLDYHSNTIADKENTTWYDESEGIRGTSMWTNQKDASVTYRFTGTKAYVVSTVDPNHGEMSVYVDGQK
;
A
#
# COMPACT_ATOMS: atom_id res chain seq x y z
N ALA A 1 22.67 -1.33 29.26
CA ALA A 1 22.24 -1.89 27.97
C ALA A 1 20.90 -1.29 27.50
N ASP A 2 19.89 -1.21 28.34
CA ASP A 2 18.52 -0.83 27.92
C ASP A 2 18.36 0.64 27.55
N VAL A 3 19.05 1.55 28.28
CA VAL A 3 19.02 2.99 27.95
C VAL A 3 19.66 3.26 26.59
N ALA A 4 20.72 2.56 26.22
CA ALA A 4 21.38 2.70 24.94
C ALA A 4 20.45 2.24 23.80
N ARG A 5 19.78 1.09 23.96
CA ARG A 5 18.80 0.56 23.00
C ARG A 5 17.57 1.47 22.82
N LEU A 6 17.09 2.07 23.93
CA LEU A 6 15.99 3.04 23.85
C LEU A 6 16.39 4.30 23.10
N LYS A 7 17.62 4.80 23.29
CA LYS A 7 18.12 5.95 22.53
C LYS A 7 18.29 5.63 21.05
N GLU A 8 18.80 4.47 20.71
CA GLU A 8 18.92 4.00 19.32
C GLU A 8 17.56 3.85 18.66
N PHE A 9 16.60 3.21 19.34
CA PHE A 9 15.24 3.10 18.87
C PHE A 9 14.59 4.46 18.65
N ARG A 10 14.76 5.40 19.58
CA ARG A 10 14.26 6.77 19.43
C ARG A 10 14.88 7.47 18.24
N ALA A 11 16.19 7.37 18.06
CA ALA A 11 16.88 7.96 16.92
C ALA A 11 16.37 7.40 15.58
N THR A 12 16.08 6.10 15.53
CA THR A 12 15.50 5.44 14.36
C THR A 12 14.09 5.97 14.05
N LEU A 13 13.24 6.14 15.07
CA LEU A 13 11.91 6.73 14.89
C LEU A 13 12.01 8.20 14.44
N ASP A 14 12.89 8.98 15.05
CA ASP A 14 13.11 10.38 14.67
C ASP A 14 13.57 10.50 13.20
N GLN A 15 14.43 9.60 12.75
CA GLN A 15 14.86 9.52 11.35
C GLN A 15 13.71 9.10 10.41
N MET A 16 12.92 8.10 10.81
CA MET A 16 11.79 7.58 10.01
C MET A 16 10.74 8.66 9.75
N TYR A 17 10.41 9.45 10.76
CA TYR A 17 9.39 10.49 10.69
C TYR A 17 9.94 11.90 10.41
N ALA A 18 11.23 12.04 10.12
CA ALA A 18 11.88 13.34 9.88
C ALA A 18 11.30 14.08 8.66
N THR A 19 10.88 13.34 7.64
CA THR A 19 10.39 13.91 6.38
C THR A 19 9.06 13.28 5.99
N ASP A 20 8.01 14.09 6.07
CA ASP A 20 6.71 13.73 5.48
C ASP A 20 6.68 14.16 4.01
N PHE A 21 6.66 13.19 3.10
CA PHE A 21 6.62 13.46 1.66
C PHE A 21 5.24 13.94 1.16
N ALA A 22 4.18 13.79 1.97
CA ALA A 22 2.86 14.30 1.63
C ALA A 22 2.64 15.75 2.07
N LYS A 23 3.54 16.31 2.88
CA LYS A 23 3.38 17.68 3.37
C LYS A 23 3.31 18.70 2.24
N GLY A 24 2.19 19.43 2.16
CA GLY A 24 1.92 20.40 1.10
C GLY A 24 1.49 19.81 -0.24
N ALA A 25 1.27 18.50 -0.31
CA ALA A 25 0.76 17.84 -1.51
C ALA A 25 -0.68 18.26 -1.84
N THR A 26 -1.02 18.21 -3.11
CA THR A 26 -2.38 18.52 -3.57
C THR A 26 -3.34 17.39 -3.22
N VAL A 27 -4.48 17.72 -2.63
CA VAL A 27 -5.51 16.74 -2.28
C VAL A 27 -6.81 17.03 -3.04
N THR A 28 -7.33 15.99 -3.70
CA THR A 28 -8.65 16.00 -4.31
C THR A 28 -9.54 15.00 -3.58
N ALA A 29 -10.71 15.42 -3.14
CA ALA A 29 -11.65 14.57 -2.41
C ALA A 29 -12.95 14.41 -3.19
N SER A 30 -13.60 13.24 -3.06
CA SER A 30 -14.90 12.94 -3.68
C SER A 30 -16.01 13.86 -3.15
N SER A 31 -15.87 14.28 -1.90
CA SER A 31 -16.73 15.31 -1.30
C SER A 31 -16.05 15.99 -0.12
N THR A 32 -16.49 17.18 0.18
CA THR A 32 -16.03 17.96 1.36
C THR A 32 -17.22 18.64 1.99
N ARG A 33 -17.27 18.63 3.32
CA ARG A 33 -18.28 19.36 4.08
C ARG A 33 -18.24 20.84 3.73
N LYS A 34 -19.41 21.42 3.41
CA LYS A 34 -19.53 22.82 3.03
C LYS A 34 -19.27 23.74 4.25
N ASN A 35 -18.01 23.82 4.64
CA ASN A 35 -17.54 24.67 5.73
C ASN A 35 -16.04 24.89 5.53
N HIS A 36 -15.57 26.14 5.65
CA HIS A 36 -14.15 26.48 5.53
C HIS A 36 -13.25 25.77 6.58
N LEU A 37 -13.83 25.22 7.64
CA LEU A 37 -13.12 24.46 8.68
C LEU A 37 -12.67 23.07 8.21
N TYR A 38 -13.24 22.54 7.11
CA TYR A 38 -13.00 21.17 6.65
C TYR A 38 -12.57 21.14 5.20
N GLN A 39 -11.33 21.50 4.95
CA GLN A 39 -10.79 21.52 3.58
C GLN A 39 -9.95 20.27 3.28
N ALA A 40 -10.00 19.75 2.04
CA ALA A 40 -9.18 18.60 1.64
C ALA A 40 -7.67 18.87 1.82
N SER A 41 -7.22 20.10 1.60
CA SER A 41 -5.83 20.51 1.80
C SER A 41 -5.34 20.41 3.24
N HIS A 42 -6.24 20.37 4.21
CA HIS A 42 -5.88 20.17 5.63
C HIS A 42 -5.27 18.79 5.90
N LEU A 43 -5.53 17.82 5.04
CA LEU A 43 -4.93 16.49 5.18
C LEU A 43 -3.41 16.48 5.04
N THR A 44 -2.85 17.49 4.38
CA THR A 44 -1.41 17.54 4.07
C THR A 44 -0.74 18.85 4.52
N ASP A 45 -1.42 19.69 5.31
CA ASP A 45 -0.87 20.96 5.77
C ASP A 45 0.13 20.83 6.94
N GLY A 46 0.21 19.64 7.53
CA GLY A 46 1.11 19.30 8.63
C GLY A 46 0.67 19.87 9.99
N LYS A 47 -0.63 20.10 10.15
CA LYS A 47 -1.23 20.61 11.39
C LYS A 47 -2.19 19.58 11.96
N ASP A 48 -2.13 19.34 13.26
CA ASP A 48 -3.04 18.41 13.95
C ASP A 48 -4.37 19.05 14.40
N ASP A 49 -4.50 20.37 14.29
CA ASP A 49 -5.69 21.14 14.69
C ASP A 49 -6.62 21.51 13.51
N THR A 50 -6.23 21.18 12.30
CA THR A 50 -7.04 21.28 11.08
C THR A 50 -7.58 19.92 10.67
N SER A 51 -8.69 19.90 9.92
CA SER A 51 -9.26 18.62 9.48
C SER A 51 -10.00 18.73 8.14
N TRP A 52 -10.12 17.59 7.48
CA TRP A 52 -11.05 17.37 6.39
C TRP A 52 -12.20 16.48 6.84
N ALA A 53 -13.40 16.74 6.34
CA ALA A 53 -14.55 15.90 6.55
C ALA A 53 -15.29 15.67 5.24
N LEU A 54 -15.83 14.46 5.07
CA LEU A 54 -16.80 14.18 4.02
C LEU A 54 -18.03 15.09 4.14
N ALA A 55 -18.77 15.24 3.06
CA ALA A 55 -20.08 15.90 3.09
C ALA A 55 -20.95 15.32 4.20
N ASN A 56 -21.90 16.14 4.69
CA ASN A 56 -22.77 15.73 5.79
C ASN A 56 -23.47 14.40 5.46
N ASP A 57 -23.55 13.54 6.47
CA ASP A 57 -24.19 12.21 6.43
C ASP A 57 -23.50 11.17 5.52
N ALA A 58 -22.47 11.54 4.77
CA ALA A 58 -21.66 10.58 4.00
C ALA A 58 -20.84 9.72 4.96
N LYS A 59 -20.89 8.40 4.76
CA LYS A 59 -20.13 7.40 5.53
C LYS A 59 -19.04 6.72 4.71
N THR A 60 -19.07 6.92 3.40
CA THR A 60 -18.08 6.44 2.44
C THR A 60 -17.66 7.54 1.51
N GLY A 61 -16.45 7.44 0.99
CA GLY A 61 -15.87 8.41 0.06
C GLY A 61 -14.39 8.22 -0.06
N GLU A 62 -13.75 9.03 -0.86
CA GLU A 62 -12.32 8.91 -1.12
C GLU A 62 -11.64 10.27 -1.24
N PHE A 63 -10.33 10.23 -1.08
CA PHE A 63 -9.46 11.34 -1.48
C PHE A 63 -8.20 10.80 -2.14
N THR A 64 -7.66 11.60 -3.05
CA THR A 64 -6.38 11.32 -3.74
C THR A 64 -5.39 12.42 -3.39
N VAL A 65 -4.20 12.01 -3.01
CA VAL A 65 -3.05 12.88 -2.75
C VAL A 65 -2.10 12.78 -3.93
N ASP A 66 -1.79 13.91 -4.57
CA ASP A 66 -0.79 14.03 -5.63
C ASP A 66 0.47 14.70 -5.07
N LEU A 67 1.55 13.95 -5.00
CA LEU A 67 2.84 14.40 -4.47
C LEU A 67 3.61 15.34 -5.42
N GLY A 68 3.06 15.60 -6.63
CA GLY A 68 3.70 16.40 -7.67
C GLY A 68 4.84 15.70 -8.41
N GLN A 69 5.41 14.68 -7.82
CA GLN A 69 6.45 13.82 -8.40
C GLN A 69 6.45 12.44 -7.75
N LYS A 70 7.06 11.47 -8.41
CA LYS A 70 7.25 10.14 -7.81
C LYS A 70 8.12 10.22 -6.58
N ARG A 71 7.71 9.56 -5.51
CA ARG A 71 8.43 9.40 -4.25
C ARG A 71 8.49 7.92 -3.88
N ARG A 72 9.64 7.49 -3.36
CA ARG A 72 9.79 6.16 -2.76
C ARG A 72 9.37 6.23 -1.30
N PHE A 73 8.42 5.39 -0.91
CA PHE A 73 7.92 5.28 0.46
C PHE A 73 7.46 3.85 0.75
N ASP A 74 7.26 3.56 2.02
CA ASP A 74 6.78 2.26 2.49
C ASP A 74 5.83 2.38 3.70
N VAL A 75 5.57 3.59 4.18
CA VAL A 75 4.64 3.85 5.28
C VAL A 75 3.65 4.94 4.90
N VAL A 76 2.37 4.64 5.07
CA VAL A 76 1.26 5.61 5.00
C VAL A 76 0.69 5.81 6.39
N GLU A 77 0.48 7.05 6.78
CA GLU A 77 -0.16 7.44 8.04
C GLU A 77 -1.50 8.10 7.79
N LEU A 78 -2.49 7.71 8.58
CA LEU A 78 -3.80 8.32 8.67
C LEU A 78 -4.08 8.71 10.13
N LYS A 79 -4.73 9.86 10.34
CA LYS A 79 -5.23 10.28 11.67
C LYS A 79 -6.67 10.72 11.57
N GLU A 80 -7.53 10.22 12.46
CA GLU A 80 -8.87 10.79 12.68
C GLU A 80 -8.84 11.90 13.71
N ASP A 81 -9.78 12.85 13.59
CA ASP A 81 -10.10 13.81 14.65
C ASP A 81 -10.83 13.09 15.79
N ILE A 82 -10.09 12.39 16.63
CA ILE A 82 -10.66 11.58 17.72
C ILE A 82 -11.32 12.43 18.81
N ALA A 83 -11.05 13.73 18.89
CA ALA A 83 -11.79 14.63 19.77
C ALA A 83 -13.29 14.70 19.40
N LYS A 84 -13.60 14.39 18.13
CA LYS A 84 -14.96 14.26 17.60
C LYS A 84 -15.45 12.81 17.51
N GLY A 85 -14.67 11.86 18.02
CA GLY A 85 -14.95 10.42 18.05
C GLY A 85 -14.33 9.65 16.89
N GLN A 86 -13.92 8.41 17.16
CA GLN A 86 -13.51 7.47 16.15
C GLN A 86 -14.72 7.01 15.33
N ARG A 87 -14.68 7.13 14.03
CA ARG A 87 -15.84 6.94 13.14
C ARG A 87 -15.60 5.94 12.03
N ILE A 88 -14.39 5.88 11.50
CA ILE A 88 -14.04 5.00 10.38
C ILE A 88 -14.04 3.55 10.85
N SER A 89 -14.77 2.69 10.12
CA SER A 89 -14.87 1.25 10.34
C SER A 89 -14.32 0.43 9.18
N GLY A 90 -13.82 1.06 8.13
CA GLY A 90 -13.17 0.41 7.00
C GLY A 90 -12.52 1.42 6.07
N PHE A 91 -11.33 1.09 5.59
CA PHE A 91 -10.63 1.90 4.57
C PHE A 91 -9.69 1.04 3.73
N LYS A 92 -9.37 1.56 2.54
CA LYS A 92 -8.35 1.01 1.62
C LYS A 92 -7.40 2.12 1.20
N VAL A 93 -6.14 1.75 0.99
CA VAL A 93 -5.09 2.61 0.44
C VAL A 93 -4.61 1.98 -0.86
N GLU A 94 -4.52 2.76 -1.91
CA GLU A 94 -4.04 2.36 -3.22
C GLU A 94 -3.00 3.36 -3.73
N VAL A 95 -2.08 2.90 -4.55
CA VAL A 95 -1.08 3.73 -5.22
C VAL A 95 -1.24 3.65 -6.73
N GLU A 96 -0.99 4.73 -7.45
CA GLU A 96 -1.04 4.74 -8.90
C GLU A 96 0.32 4.31 -9.47
N LEU A 97 0.34 3.17 -10.17
CA LEU A 97 1.50 2.64 -10.85
C LEU A 97 1.16 2.39 -12.32
N ASN A 98 1.92 3.02 -13.21
CA ASN A 98 1.71 2.90 -14.66
C ASN A 98 0.25 3.18 -15.11
N GLY A 99 -0.40 4.17 -14.49
CA GLY A 99 -1.78 4.55 -14.77
C GLY A 99 -2.85 3.61 -14.20
N ARG A 100 -2.47 2.67 -13.33
CA ARG A 100 -3.39 1.76 -12.64
C ARG A 100 -3.32 1.93 -11.14
N TRP A 101 -4.47 1.82 -10.48
CA TRP A 101 -4.55 1.77 -9.03
C TRP A 101 -4.23 0.35 -8.53
N VAL A 102 -3.22 0.25 -7.68
CA VAL A 102 -2.74 -1.00 -7.10
C VAL A 102 -2.98 -0.96 -5.60
N PRO A 103 -3.56 -2.01 -5.00
CA PRO A 103 -3.74 -2.09 -3.56
C PRO A 103 -2.41 -1.93 -2.82
N TYR A 104 -2.40 -1.08 -1.80
CA TYR A 104 -1.23 -0.86 -0.94
C TYR A 104 -1.47 -1.38 0.48
N GLY A 105 -2.66 -1.17 1.01
CA GLY A 105 -3.05 -1.63 2.33
C GLY A 105 -4.49 -1.33 2.64
N GLU A 106 -5.00 -1.94 3.69
CA GLU A 106 -6.37 -1.74 4.15
C GLU A 106 -6.48 -1.89 5.68
N GLY A 107 -7.60 -1.52 6.24
CA GLY A 107 -7.86 -1.68 7.65
C GLY A 107 -9.31 -1.37 8.03
N SER A 108 -9.66 -1.75 9.27
CA SER A 108 -11.00 -1.53 9.82
C SER A 108 -11.12 -0.19 10.55
N THR A 109 -10.04 0.33 11.13
CA THR A 109 -10.08 1.54 11.96
C THR A 109 -8.88 2.40 11.70
N VAL A 110 -9.03 3.71 11.83
CA VAL A 110 -7.94 4.69 11.78
C VAL A 110 -7.57 5.15 13.19
N GLY A 111 -8.51 5.75 13.92
CA GLY A 111 -8.29 6.24 15.27
C GLY A 111 -7.30 7.42 15.33
N TYR A 112 -6.65 7.57 16.49
CA TYR A 112 -5.68 8.67 16.69
C TYR A 112 -4.54 8.65 15.66
N ARG A 113 -4.02 7.46 15.36
CA ARG A 113 -2.91 7.29 14.41
C ARG A 113 -2.89 5.87 13.87
N ARG A 114 -3.05 5.72 12.59
CA ARG A 114 -2.92 4.44 11.88
C ARG A 114 -1.71 4.49 10.96
N LEU A 115 -0.77 3.60 11.18
CA LEU A 115 0.34 3.36 10.28
C LEU A 115 0.04 2.12 9.43
N ILE A 116 0.17 2.26 8.15
CA ILE A 116 0.06 1.19 7.16
C ILE A 116 1.46 1.01 6.57
N GLN A 117 2.15 -0.03 7.00
CA GLN A 117 3.43 -0.40 6.42
C GLN A 117 3.19 -1.36 5.27
N GLY A 118 3.59 -0.97 4.08
CA GLY A 118 3.52 -1.77 2.86
C GLY A 118 4.89 -2.10 2.31
N GLN A 119 4.90 -2.68 1.12
CA GLN A 119 6.16 -2.84 0.37
C GLN A 119 6.66 -1.47 -0.12
N PRO A 120 7.98 -1.26 -0.17
CA PRO A 120 8.54 -0.05 -0.75
C PRO A 120 8.03 0.16 -2.18
N VAL A 121 7.47 1.33 -2.43
CA VAL A 121 6.89 1.69 -3.74
C VAL A 121 7.37 3.07 -4.17
N GLU A 122 7.47 3.27 -5.48
CA GLU A 122 7.72 4.59 -6.07
C GLU A 122 6.48 5.06 -6.83
N ALA A 123 5.73 5.97 -6.23
CA ALA A 123 4.48 6.47 -6.76
C ALA A 123 4.36 7.99 -6.61
N GLN A 124 3.53 8.60 -7.46
CA GLN A 124 3.18 10.02 -7.36
C GLN A 124 1.82 10.23 -6.72
N LYS A 125 0.86 9.32 -6.96
CA LYS A 125 -0.49 9.48 -6.45
C LYS A 125 -0.87 8.33 -5.53
N ILE A 126 -1.53 8.69 -4.44
CA ILE A 126 -2.06 7.76 -3.45
C ILE A 126 -3.56 8.06 -3.27
N ARG A 127 -4.39 7.03 -3.30
CA ARG A 127 -5.81 7.13 -3.05
C ARG A 127 -6.16 6.43 -1.74
N VAL A 128 -6.97 7.08 -0.93
CA VAL A 128 -7.56 6.49 0.26
C VAL A 128 -9.07 6.46 0.08
N THR A 129 -9.65 5.27 0.12
CA THR A 129 -11.09 5.05 0.06
C THR A 129 -11.59 4.65 1.44
N ILE A 130 -12.49 5.42 2.02
CA ILE A 130 -13.22 5.07 3.24
C ILE A 130 -14.40 4.19 2.82
N THR A 131 -14.34 2.92 3.20
CA THR A 131 -15.33 1.89 2.81
C THR A 131 -16.47 1.77 3.81
N GLY A 132 -16.33 2.33 5.01
CA GLY A 132 -17.37 2.34 6.02
C GLY A 132 -17.04 3.25 7.20
N ALA A 133 -18.10 3.80 7.81
CA ALA A 133 -17.98 4.59 9.03
C ALA A 133 -19.29 4.59 9.83
N GLN A 134 -19.19 4.76 11.14
CA GLN A 134 -20.36 4.88 12.04
C GLN A 134 -21.02 6.27 11.95
N ALA A 135 -20.22 7.30 11.72
CA ALA A 135 -20.67 8.67 11.47
C ALA A 135 -19.79 9.30 10.38
N THR A 136 -20.13 10.49 9.89
CA THR A 136 -19.33 11.18 8.86
C THR A 136 -17.86 11.26 9.25
N PRO A 137 -16.94 10.67 8.47
CA PRO A 137 -15.50 10.68 8.74
C PRO A 137 -14.93 12.09 8.83
N ILE A 138 -14.00 12.25 9.77
CA ILE A 138 -13.21 13.49 9.93
C ILE A 138 -11.76 13.07 10.15
N LEU A 139 -10.87 13.44 9.24
CA LEU A 139 -9.45 13.16 9.34
C LEU A 139 -8.66 14.46 9.52
N THR A 140 -7.64 14.43 10.39
CA THR A 140 -6.73 15.54 10.62
C THR A 140 -5.48 15.48 9.78
N ASN A 141 -5.04 14.28 9.39
CA ASN A 141 -3.76 14.14 8.70
C ASN A 141 -3.69 12.93 7.78
N PHE A 142 -2.93 13.12 6.70
CA PHE A 142 -2.38 12.09 5.83
C PHE A 142 -0.90 12.36 5.64
N SER A 143 -0.05 11.39 5.93
CA SER A 143 1.39 11.50 5.74
C SER A 143 1.96 10.25 5.09
N ILE A 144 3.10 10.38 4.46
CA ILE A 144 3.87 9.26 3.93
C ILE A 144 5.34 9.37 4.31
N TYR A 145 5.93 8.24 4.67
CA TYR A 145 7.29 8.15 5.14
C TYR A 145 8.05 7.03 4.43
N LYS A 146 9.36 7.12 4.50
CA LYS A 146 10.27 6.08 4.04
C LYS A 146 11.03 5.52 5.23
N THR A 147 10.96 4.21 5.40
CA THR A 147 11.81 3.50 6.37
C THR A 147 13.29 3.74 6.05
N PRO A 148 14.12 4.11 7.04
CA PRO A 148 15.57 4.24 6.85
C PRO A 148 16.19 2.96 6.30
N SER A 149 17.13 3.09 5.36
CA SER A 149 17.80 1.94 4.73
C SER A 149 18.50 1.01 5.73
N SER A 150 18.88 1.52 6.90
CA SER A 150 19.48 0.74 8.00
C SER A 150 18.53 -0.30 8.62
N ILE A 151 17.21 -0.13 8.42
CA ILE A 151 16.17 -1.02 8.94
C ILE A 151 15.20 -1.50 7.85
N GLU A 152 15.39 -1.07 6.60
CA GLU A 152 14.58 -1.53 5.47
C GLU A 152 14.75 -3.04 5.31
N LYS A 153 13.65 -3.79 5.41
CA LYS A 153 13.67 -5.22 5.12
C LYS A 153 13.79 -5.42 3.62
N THR A 154 14.77 -6.23 3.22
CA THR A 154 15.06 -6.50 1.80
C THR A 154 14.27 -7.67 1.22
N ASP A 155 13.56 -8.39 2.06
CA ASP A 155 12.81 -9.62 1.73
C ASP A 155 11.39 -9.34 1.22
N GLY A 156 11.02 -8.09 1.00
CA GLY A 156 9.75 -7.72 0.41
C GLY A 156 9.81 -7.68 -1.12
N TYR A 157 8.80 -8.24 -1.77
CA TYR A 157 8.64 -8.10 -3.22
C TYR A 157 8.22 -6.68 -3.57
N PRO A 158 8.79 -6.07 -4.64
CA PRO A 158 8.41 -4.73 -5.05
C PRO A 158 6.91 -4.63 -5.30
N LEU A 159 6.25 -3.66 -4.69
CA LEU A 159 4.86 -3.37 -4.99
C LEU A 159 4.74 -2.87 -6.43
N GLY A 160 3.69 -3.24 -7.12
CA GLY A 160 3.46 -2.86 -8.51
C GLY A 160 4.00 -3.86 -9.51
N LEU A 161 4.44 -5.01 -9.05
CA LEU A 161 4.51 -6.17 -9.92
C LEU A 161 3.09 -6.55 -10.31
N ASP A 162 2.91 -6.80 -11.57
CA ASP A 162 1.69 -7.38 -12.07
C ASP A 162 1.73 -8.87 -11.70
N TYR A 163 0.95 -9.26 -10.67
CA TYR A 163 0.90 -10.64 -10.21
C TYR A 163 -0.09 -11.42 -11.04
N HIS A 164 0.39 -12.37 -11.81
CA HIS A 164 -0.41 -13.18 -12.71
C HIS A 164 -0.44 -14.66 -12.27
N SER A 165 -0.63 -14.92 -10.98
CA SER A 165 -0.63 -16.31 -10.51
C SER A 165 -1.78 -17.13 -11.09
N ASN A 166 -3.00 -16.61 -11.06
CA ASN A 166 -4.21 -17.33 -11.47
C ASN A 166 -4.68 -16.97 -12.89
N THR A 167 -4.10 -15.95 -13.51
CA THR A 167 -4.52 -15.40 -14.80
C THR A 167 -3.48 -15.57 -15.91
N ILE A 168 -2.57 -16.54 -15.75
CA ILE A 168 -1.55 -16.81 -16.75
C ILE A 168 -2.20 -17.33 -18.02
N ALA A 169 -1.86 -16.72 -19.16
CA ALA A 169 -2.57 -16.90 -20.40
C ALA A 169 -2.41 -18.32 -21.00
N ASP A 170 -1.21 -18.90 -20.91
CA ASP A 170 -0.91 -20.15 -21.57
C ASP A 170 -0.34 -21.15 -20.56
N LYS A 171 -1.17 -22.11 -20.14
CA LYS A 171 -0.80 -23.24 -19.28
C LYS A 171 -0.81 -24.51 -20.15
N GLU A 172 0.35 -25.07 -20.36
CA GLU A 172 0.48 -26.22 -21.25
C GLU A 172 0.81 -27.52 -20.50
N ASN A 173 0.40 -28.61 -21.09
CA ASN A 173 0.75 -30.00 -20.74
C ASN A 173 0.29 -30.49 -19.38
N THR A 174 -0.61 -29.74 -18.64
CA THR A 174 -0.98 -30.19 -17.31
C THR A 174 -2.21 -29.49 -16.76
N THR A 175 -2.74 -29.99 -15.66
CA THR A 175 -3.69 -29.32 -14.77
C THR A 175 -2.92 -28.52 -13.73
N TRP A 176 -3.27 -27.26 -13.61
CA TRP A 176 -2.81 -26.36 -12.56
C TRP A 176 -3.90 -26.12 -11.54
N TYR A 177 -3.51 -26.13 -10.29
CA TYR A 177 -4.42 -25.95 -9.15
C TYR A 177 -4.20 -24.59 -8.55
N ASP A 178 -5.28 -23.84 -8.33
CA ASP A 178 -5.25 -22.56 -7.63
C ASP A 178 -5.26 -22.79 -6.13
N GLU A 179 -4.49 -21.99 -5.41
CA GLU A 179 -4.41 -21.99 -3.96
C GLU A 179 -4.69 -20.60 -3.41
N SER A 180 -5.37 -20.53 -2.28
CA SER A 180 -5.61 -19.25 -1.57
C SER A 180 -4.42 -18.80 -0.75
N GLU A 181 -3.44 -19.68 -0.56
CA GLU A 181 -2.19 -19.38 0.12
C GLU A 181 -1.17 -18.78 -0.85
N GLY A 182 -0.15 -18.13 -0.32
CA GLY A 182 0.87 -17.48 -1.11
C GLY A 182 0.82 -15.96 -1.04
N ILE A 183 1.67 -15.31 -1.83
CA ILE A 183 1.74 -13.85 -1.84
C ILE A 183 0.42 -13.28 -2.36
N ARG A 184 -0.21 -12.42 -1.54
CA ARG A 184 -1.52 -11.82 -1.81
C ARG A 184 -2.67 -12.83 -1.97
N GLY A 185 -2.57 -14.01 -1.36
CA GLY A 185 -3.61 -15.03 -1.43
C GLY A 185 -3.78 -15.67 -2.79
N THR A 186 -2.73 -15.64 -3.63
CA THR A 186 -2.75 -16.22 -4.97
C THR A 186 -1.49 -17.04 -5.20
N SER A 187 -1.64 -18.31 -5.46
CA SER A 187 -0.58 -19.19 -5.96
C SER A 187 -1.17 -20.25 -6.87
N MET A 188 -0.32 -20.86 -7.66
CA MET A 188 -0.68 -22.02 -8.47
C MET A 188 0.40 -23.07 -8.33
N TRP A 189 -0.01 -24.32 -8.34
CA TRP A 189 0.90 -25.45 -8.31
C TRP A 189 0.47 -26.57 -9.25
N THR A 190 1.40 -27.43 -9.58
CA THR A 190 1.18 -28.66 -10.31
C THR A 190 2.16 -29.72 -9.84
N ASN A 191 1.75 -30.97 -9.88
CA ASN A 191 2.59 -32.13 -9.58
C ASN A 191 3.04 -32.89 -10.84
N GLN A 192 2.82 -32.33 -12.00
CA GLN A 192 3.12 -33.00 -13.27
C GLN A 192 4.47 -32.53 -13.81
N LYS A 193 5.25 -33.53 -14.27
CA LYS A 193 6.52 -33.28 -14.92
C LYS A 193 6.30 -32.57 -16.26
N ASP A 194 7.25 -31.69 -16.61
CA ASP A 194 7.28 -30.94 -17.86
C ASP A 194 6.06 -29.99 -18.03
N ALA A 195 5.37 -29.68 -16.93
CA ALA A 195 4.37 -28.63 -16.91
C ALA A 195 5.01 -27.27 -17.19
N SER A 196 4.37 -26.47 -17.99
CA SER A 196 4.86 -25.13 -18.32
C SER A 196 3.78 -24.07 -18.15
N VAL A 197 4.22 -22.86 -17.93
CA VAL A 197 3.41 -21.68 -17.91
C VAL A 197 4.14 -20.57 -18.64
N THR A 198 3.46 -19.92 -19.57
CA THR A 198 4.02 -18.83 -20.35
C THR A 198 3.29 -17.54 -20.00
N TYR A 199 4.07 -16.54 -19.67
CA TYR A 199 3.56 -15.19 -19.41
C TYR A 199 4.18 -14.19 -20.39
N ARG A 200 3.35 -13.39 -21.05
CA ARG A 200 3.79 -12.34 -21.97
C ARG A 200 3.63 -10.98 -21.31
N PHE A 201 4.70 -10.23 -21.28
CA PHE A 201 4.70 -8.89 -20.70
C PHE A 201 5.54 -7.91 -21.51
N THR A 202 5.29 -6.64 -21.32
CA THR A 202 6.15 -5.56 -21.80
C THR A 202 6.78 -4.87 -20.61
N GLY A 203 8.10 -4.96 -20.48
CA GLY A 203 8.80 -4.39 -19.33
C GLY A 203 10.27 -4.74 -19.35
N THR A 204 11.01 -4.21 -18.38
CA THR A 204 12.46 -4.40 -18.26
C THR A 204 12.85 -5.44 -17.21
N LYS A 205 11.91 -5.93 -16.41
CA LYS A 205 12.15 -6.91 -15.35
C LYS A 205 10.92 -7.77 -15.12
N ALA A 206 11.14 -9.05 -14.85
CA ALA A 206 10.16 -9.98 -14.33
C ALA A 206 10.68 -10.60 -13.02
N TYR A 207 9.77 -10.95 -12.14
CA TYR A 207 10.08 -11.66 -10.90
C TYR A 207 9.24 -12.92 -10.85
N VAL A 208 9.90 -14.06 -10.67
CA VAL A 208 9.24 -15.31 -10.37
C VAL A 208 9.27 -15.51 -8.86
N VAL A 209 8.10 -15.65 -8.28
CA VAL A 209 7.93 -15.82 -6.85
C VAL A 209 7.39 -17.22 -6.59
N SER A 210 8.10 -17.98 -5.78
CA SER A 210 7.72 -19.34 -5.41
C SER A 210 8.00 -19.58 -3.93
N THR A 211 7.22 -20.43 -3.30
CA THR A 211 7.56 -20.99 -2.00
C THR A 211 8.73 -21.98 -2.16
N VAL A 212 9.56 -22.08 -1.13
CA VAL A 212 10.65 -23.06 -1.07
C VAL A 212 10.28 -24.11 -0.02
N ASP A 213 10.14 -25.35 -0.45
CA ASP A 213 9.84 -26.49 0.42
C ASP A 213 10.65 -27.69 -0.05
N PRO A 214 11.13 -28.58 0.86
CA PRO A 214 11.88 -29.77 0.51
C PRO A 214 11.18 -30.74 -0.47
N ASN A 215 9.85 -30.65 -0.56
CA ASN A 215 9.02 -31.47 -1.45
C ASN A 215 8.75 -30.81 -2.80
N HIS A 216 9.23 -29.59 -3.02
CA HIS A 216 9.08 -28.89 -4.29
C HIS A 216 10.12 -29.40 -5.31
N GLY A 217 9.71 -29.47 -6.57
CA GLY A 217 10.58 -29.82 -7.68
C GLY A 217 11.43 -28.65 -8.16
N GLU A 218 12.27 -28.93 -9.16
CA GLU A 218 13.06 -27.90 -9.84
C GLU A 218 12.24 -27.21 -10.93
N MET A 219 12.47 -25.92 -11.12
CA MET A 219 11.86 -25.10 -12.16
C MET A 219 12.96 -24.46 -13.02
N SER A 220 12.77 -24.50 -14.33
CA SER A 220 13.60 -23.74 -15.28
C SER A 220 12.83 -22.50 -15.75
N VAL A 221 13.48 -21.35 -15.70
CA VAL A 221 12.91 -20.08 -16.17
C VAL A 221 13.57 -19.67 -17.47
N TYR A 222 12.77 -19.31 -18.45
CA TYR A 222 13.23 -18.85 -19.76
C TYR A 222 12.70 -17.45 -20.01
N VAL A 223 13.54 -16.55 -20.49
CA VAL A 223 13.15 -15.21 -20.94
C VAL A 223 13.50 -15.11 -22.42
N ASP A 224 12.50 -14.83 -23.25
CA ASP A 224 12.65 -14.75 -24.70
C ASP A 224 13.35 -16.00 -25.30
N GLY A 225 13.04 -17.18 -24.74
CA GLY A 225 13.59 -18.46 -25.16
C GLY A 225 14.99 -18.78 -24.63
N GLN A 226 15.57 -17.95 -23.79
CA GLN A 226 16.87 -18.17 -23.15
C GLN A 226 16.69 -18.51 -21.65
N LYS A 227 17.45 -19.55 -21.18
CA LYS A 227 17.43 -20.05 -19.80
C LYS A 227 18.28 -19.14 -18.90
#